data_a6739bd4432e7ff0d9d6d3c4495c3d54
#
_entry.id   a6739bd4432e7ff0d9d6d3c4495c3d54
#
_cell.length_a   1.000
_cell.length_b   1.000
_cell.length_c   1.000
_cell.angle_alpha   90.00
_cell.angle_beta   90.00
_cell.angle_gamma   90.00
#
_symmetry.space_group_name_H-M   'P 1'
#
loop_
_entity.id
_entity.type
_entity.pdbx_description
1 polymer ?
#
loop_
_entity_poly.entity_id
_entity_poly.type
_entity_poly.pdbx_seq_one_letter_code
_entity_poly.pdbx_strand_id
1 'polypeptide(L)'
;LVPFLTVKKQLKLVDKVSKENKTQSAQDLFTQLGIDKLQNKYPEDLSGGERQRVAIARALYHDPTIILADEPTASLDSEKAYEVVKILAQETKEKNKATIMVTHDTRLTDYCDRVLVMEDGVLKEKEHTKTQHD
;
A
#
# COMPACT_ATOMS: atom_id res chain seq x y z
N LEU A 1 6.09 11.19 2.78
CA LEU A 1 6.22 11.24 4.24
C LEU A 1 6.85 12.57 4.67
N VAL A 2 6.39 13.11 5.78
CA VAL A 2 6.92 14.36 6.34
C VAL A 2 8.25 14.04 7.05
N PRO A 3 9.40 14.62 6.61
CA PRO A 3 10.71 14.16 7.06
C PRO A 3 11.04 14.44 8.52
N PHE A 4 10.41 15.42 9.13
CA PHE A 4 10.65 15.79 10.54
C PHE A 4 9.69 15.15 11.53
N LEU A 5 8.80 14.25 11.07
CA LEU A 5 7.88 13.51 11.93
C LEU A 5 8.29 12.04 12.00
N THR A 6 8.23 11.46 13.20
CA THR A 6 8.41 10.01 13.39
C THR A 6 7.26 9.26 12.73
N VAL A 7 7.43 7.95 12.50
CA VAL A 7 6.38 7.08 11.95
C VAL A 7 5.07 7.22 12.71
N LYS A 8 5.13 7.15 14.02
CA LYS A 8 3.95 7.31 14.88
C LYS A 8 3.25 8.66 14.67
N LYS A 9 4.02 9.73 14.53
CA LYS A 9 3.47 11.09 14.33
C LYS A 9 2.90 11.30 12.93
N GLN A 10 3.37 10.56 11.92
CA GLN A 10 2.77 10.58 10.58
C GLN A 10 1.28 10.22 10.66
N LEU A 11 0.93 9.18 11.42
CA LEU A 11 -0.46 8.75 11.56
C LEU A 11 -1.27 9.69 12.45
N LYS A 12 -0.66 10.28 13.50
CA LYS A 12 -1.32 11.29 14.31
C LYS A 12 -1.72 12.53 13.51
N LEU A 13 -0.95 12.87 12.49
CA LEU A 13 -1.31 13.97 11.59
C LEU A 13 -2.60 13.67 10.84
N VAL A 14 -2.79 12.39 10.42
CA VAL A 14 -4.05 11.95 9.79
C VAL A 14 -5.23 12.13 10.73
N ASP A 15 -5.08 11.83 12.02
CA ASP A 15 -6.12 12.03 13.03
C ASP A 15 -6.58 13.50 13.11
N LYS A 16 -5.65 14.43 12.97
CA LYS A 16 -5.96 15.87 13.04
C LYS A 16 -6.70 16.37 11.80
N VAL A 17 -6.47 15.75 10.65
CA VAL A 17 -7.05 16.17 9.37
C VAL A 17 -8.38 15.48 9.12
N SER A 18 -8.52 14.22 9.52
CA SER A 18 -9.72 13.41 9.31
C SER A 18 -10.63 13.47 10.53
N LYS A 19 -11.91 13.81 10.30
CA LYS A 19 -12.97 13.82 11.33
C LYS A 19 -13.80 12.53 11.31
N GLU A 20 -13.47 11.58 10.45
CA GLU A 20 -14.22 10.35 10.31
C GLU A 20 -13.86 9.33 11.40
N ASN A 21 -14.84 8.53 11.81
CA ASN A 21 -14.60 7.40 12.71
C ASN A 21 -13.78 6.35 11.99
N LYS A 22 -12.70 5.93 12.64
CA LYS A 22 -11.81 4.92 12.08
C LYS A 22 -12.17 3.56 12.63
N THR A 23 -12.21 2.56 11.75
CA THR A 23 -12.52 1.18 12.10
C THR A 23 -11.32 0.41 12.61
N GLN A 24 -10.12 0.95 12.43
CA GLN A 24 -8.88 0.27 12.79
C GLN A 24 -7.93 1.23 13.51
N SER A 25 -7.29 0.74 14.58
CA SER A 25 -6.31 1.51 15.31
C SER A 25 -4.97 1.58 14.56
N ALA A 26 -4.18 2.62 14.84
CA ALA A 26 -2.83 2.74 14.31
C ALA A 26 -1.95 1.54 14.69
N GLN A 27 -2.09 1.05 15.93
CA GLN A 27 -1.31 -0.09 16.41
C GLN A 27 -1.62 -1.37 15.62
N ASP A 28 -2.88 -1.62 15.28
CA ASP A 28 -3.26 -2.77 14.47
C ASP A 28 -2.63 -2.72 13.08
N LEU A 29 -2.64 -1.54 12.45
CA LEU A 29 -1.98 -1.34 11.16
C LEU A 29 -0.48 -1.55 11.24
N PHE A 30 0.18 -1.02 12.27
CA PHE A 30 1.61 -1.21 12.47
C PHE A 30 1.97 -2.69 12.57
N THR A 31 1.17 -3.45 13.31
CA THR A 31 1.38 -4.89 13.47
C THR A 31 1.16 -5.64 12.16
N GLN A 32 0.06 -5.37 11.45
CA GLN A 32 -0.26 -6.02 10.18
C GLN A 32 0.81 -5.78 9.11
N LEU A 33 1.36 -4.57 9.07
CA LEU A 33 2.37 -4.19 8.09
C LEU A 33 3.80 -4.52 8.54
N GLY A 34 3.96 -5.05 9.75
CA GLY A 34 5.27 -5.43 10.29
C GLY A 34 6.17 -4.24 10.59
N ILE A 35 5.62 -3.09 10.93
CA ILE A 35 6.35 -1.84 11.20
C ILE A 35 6.18 -1.33 12.63
N ASP A 36 5.66 -2.14 13.52
CA ASP A 36 5.43 -1.76 14.92
C ASP A 36 6.72 -1.32 15.63
N LYS A 37 7.86 -1.89 15.28
CA LYS A 37 9.18 -1.52 15.85
C LYS A 37 9.74 -0.22 15.30
N LEU A 38 9.12 0.35 14.25
CA LEU A 38 9.61 1.54 13.56
C LEU A 38 8.92 2.83 14.02
N GLN A 39 8.03 2.76 15.00
CA GLN A 39 7.14 3.86 15.39
C GLN A 39 7.87 5.15 15.79
N ASN A 40 9.05 5.02 16.36
CA ASN A 40 9.84 6.16 16.85
C ASN A 40 10.97 6.58 15.89
N LYS A 41 11.04 5.97 14.71
CA LYS A 41 12.03 6.30 13.69
C LYS A 41 11.52 7.42 12.76
N TYR A 42 12.48 8.15 12.20
CA TYR A 42 12.22 9.15 11.16
C TYR A 42 12.32 8.51 9.77
N PRO A 43 11.67 9.10 8.74
CA PRO A 43 11.73 8.54 7.38
C PRO A 43 13.15 8.30 6.86
N GLU A 44 14.10 9.17 7.18
CA GLU A 44 15.50 9.05 6.75
C GLU A 44 16.20 7.80 7.33
N ASP A 45 15.72 7.26 8.45
CA ASP A 45 16.27 6.08 9.10
C ASP A 45 15.65 4.78 8.61
N LEU A 46 14.73 4.85 7.66
CA LEU A 46 14.01 3.71 7.12
C LEU A 46 14.61 3.23 5.80
N SER A 47 14.57 1.92 5.57
CA SER A 47 14.85 1.35 4.24
C SER A 47 13.75 1.75 3.25
N GLY A 48 13.99 1.54 1.94
CA GLY A 48 12.99 1.80 0.91
C GLY A 48 11.69 1.02 1.12
N GLY A 49 11.79 -0.27 1.48
CA GLY A 49 10.63 -1.11 1.77
C GLY A 49 9.89 -0.67 3.03
N GLU A 50 10.63 -0.28 4.06
CA GLU A 50 10.05 0.23 5.30
C GLU A 50 9.30 1.54 5.07
N ARG A 51 9.88 2.48 4.31
CA ARG A 51 9.19 3.72 3.91
C ARG A 51 7.91 3.43 3.16
N GLN A 52 7.93 2.47 2.25
CA GLN A 52 6.76 2.09 1.46
C GLN A 52 5.65 1.54 2.35
N ARG A 53 5.99 0.66 3.30
CA ARG A 53 5.01 0.14 4.26
C ARG A 53 4.43 1.22 5.15
N VAL A 54 5.24 2.17 5.60
CA VAL A 54 4.76 3.33 6.37
C VAL A 54 3.82 4.20 5.54
N ALA A 55 4.14 4.42 4.26
CA ALA A 55 3.28 5.17 3.35
C ALA A 55 1.94 4.45 3.16
N ILE A 56 1.95 3.12 3.03
CA ILE A 56 0.73 2.31 2.94
C ILE A 56 -0.08 2.43 4.23
N ALA A 57 0.56 2.32 5.40
CA ALA A 57 -0.10 2.47 6.70
C ALA A 57 -0.80 3.83 6.80
N ARG A 58 -0.13 4.90 6.38
CA ARG A 58 -0.71 6.25 6.40
C ARG A 58 -1.93 6.35 5.49
N ALA A 59 -1.86 5.79 4.30
CA ALA A 59 -2.98 5.78 3.36
C ALA A 59 -4.16 4.96 3.88
N LEU A 60 -3.90 3.78 4.44
CA LEU A 60 -4.93 2.87 4.96
C LEU A 60 -5.54 3.35 6.27
N TYR A 61 -4.78 4.06 7.09
CA TYR A 61 -5.25 4.58 8.37
C TYR A 61 -6.41 5.58 8.21
N HIS A 62 -6.47 6.22 7.07
CA HIS A 62 -7.59 7.10 6.71
C HIS A 62 -8.88 6.33 6.37
N ASP A 63 -8.81 5.01 6.28
CA ASP A 63 -9.88 4.09 5.93
C ASP A 63 -10.60 4.43 4.61
N PRO A 64 -9.86 4.60 3.50
CA PRO A 64 -10.46 4.93 2.21
C PRO A 64 -11.23 3.73 1.64
N THR A 65 -12.25 4.00 0.83
CA THR A 65 -12.94 2.97 0.06
C THR A 65 -12.19 2.62 -1.23
N ILE A 66 -11.44 3.57 -1.76
CA ILE A 66 -10.63 3.42 -2.97
C ILE A 66 -9.18 3.73 -2.64
N ILE A 67 -8.29 2.83 -3.04
CA ILE A 67 -6.84 2.99 -2.88
C ILE A 67 -6.23 3.18 -4.27
N LEU A 68 -5.45 4.23 -4.43
CA LEU A 68 -4.69 4.49 -5.66
C LEU A 68 -3.21 4.26 -5.37
N ALA A 69 -2.61 3.31 -6.09
CA ALA A 69 -1.20 2.96 -5.93
C ALA A 69 -0.47 3.18 -7.27
N ASP A 70 0.29 4.25 -7.34
CA ASP A 70 1.05 4.61 -8.53
C ASP A 70 2.51 4.19 -8.35
N GLU A 71 2.93 3.17 -9.11
CA GLU A 71 4.25 2.57 -9.04
C GLU A 71 4.69 2.26 -7.59
N PRO A 72 3.86 1.52 -6.83
CA PRO A 72 4.10 1.34 -5.39
C PRO A 72 5.36 0.53 -5.06
N THR A 73 5.95 -0.11 -6.05
CA THR A 73 7.12 -0.98 -5.90
C THR A 73 8.36 -0.43 -6.59
N ALA A 74 8.30 0.78 -7.11
CA ALA A 74 9.45 1.43 -7.72
C ALA A 74 10.62 1.49 -6.71
N SER A 75 11.81 1.17 -7.15
CA SER A 75 13.05 1.15 -6.33
C SER A 75 13.14 -0.02 -5.33
N LEU A 76 12.21 -0.96 -5.34
CA LEU A 76 12.26 -2.17 -4.51
C LEU A 76 12.79 -3.36 -5.32
N ASP A 77 13.51 -4.27 -4.65
CA ASP A 77 13.84 -5.56 -5.25
C ASP A 77 12.59 -6.43 -5.40
N SER A 78 12.70 -7.54 -6.12
CA SER A 78 11.56 -8.40 -6.45
C SER A 78 10.84 -8.93 -5.23
N GLU A 79 11.58 -9.38 -4.21
CA GLU A 79 11.00 -9.95 -2.99
C GLU A 79 10.18 -8.91 -2.22
N LYS A 80 10.75 -7.72 -2.01
CA LYS A 80 10.07 -6.63 -1.33
C LYS A 80 8.90 -6.07 -2.13
N ALA A 81 9.02 -6.05 -3.46
CA ALA A 81 7.94 -5.64 -4.35
C ALA A 81 6.74 -6.58 -4.19
N TYR A 82 6.95 -7.89 -4.17
CA TYR A 82 5.87 -8.87 -3.96
C TYR A 82 5.23 -8.71 -2.59
N GLU A 83 6.01 -8.48 -1.54
CA GLU A 83 5.48 -8.25 -0.20
C GLU A 83 4.52 -7.05 -0.15
N VAL A 84 4.89 -5.94 -0.79
CA VAL A 84 4.06 -4.73 -0.84
C VAL A 84 2.75 -5.00 -1.57
N VAL A 85 2.81 -5.62 -2.74
CA VAL A 85 1.61 -5.92 -3.54
C VAL A 85 0.70 -6.91 -2.82
N LYS A 86 1.27 -7.91 -2.16
CA LYS A 86 0.52 -8.87 -1.35
C LYS A 86 -0.23 -8.18 -0.21
N ILE A 87 0.40 -7.24 0.47
CA ILE A 87 -0.26 -6.45 1.53
C ILE A 87 -1.43 -5.66 0.96
N LEU A 88 -1.25 -4.97 -0.17
CA LEU A 88 -2.32 -4.22 -0.82
C LEU A 88 -3.47 -5.13 -1.23
N ALA A 89 -3.19 -6.30 -1.77
CA ALA A 89 -4.20 -7.28 -2.17
C ALA A 89 -4.99 -7.78 -0.96
N GLN A 90 -4.32 -8.10 0.14
CA GLN A 90 -4.96 -8.55 1.38
C GLN A 90 -5.86 -7.48 1.98
N GLU A 91 -5.39 -6.24 2.09
CA GLU A 91 -6.17 -5.13 2.62
C GLU A 91 -7.41 -4.84 1.76
N THR A 92 -7.25 -4.93 0.44
CA THR A 92 -8.35 -4.75 -0.50
C THR A 92 -9.46 -5.79 -0.27
N LYS A 93 -9.06 -7.06 -0.18
CA LYS A 93 -10.00 -8.18 -0.05
C LYS A 93 -10.65 -8.21 1.34
N GLU A 94 -9.85 -8.14 2.40
CA GLU A 94 -10.31 -8.30 3.78
C GLU A 94 -11.21 -7.13 4.23
N LYS A 95 -10.94 -5.93 3.74
CA LYS A 95 -11.67 -4.73 4.13
C LYS A 95 -12.66 -4.24 3.09
N ASN A 96 -12.92 -5.06 2.07
CA ASN A 96 -13.87 -4.76 1.00
C ASN A 96 -13.62 -3.40 0.33
N LYS A 97 -12.36 -3.16 -0.03
CA LYS A 97 -11.93 -1.94 -0.71
C LYS A 97 -11.73 -2.19 -2.20
N ALA A 98 -11.60 -1.12 -2.98
CA ALA A 98 -11.15 -1.17 -4.38
C ALA A 98 -9.77 -0.57 -4.48
N THR A 99 -8.84 -1.26 -5.14
CA THR A 99 -7.48 -0.76 -5.37
C THR A 99 -7.18 -0.70 -6.85
N ILE A 100 -6.68 0.44 -7.31
CA ILE A 100 -6.17 0.61 -8.66
C ILE A 100 -4.66 0.80 -8.56
N MET A 101 -3.91 -0.10 -9.19
CA MET A 101 -2.45 -0.03 -9.21
C MET A 101 -1.97 0.26 -10.62
N VAL A 102 -1.10 1.26 -10.75
CA VAL A 102 -0.39 1.57 -11.99
C VAL A 102 1.05 1.07 -11.85
N THR A 103 1.49 0.23 -12.80
CA THR A 103 2.84 -0.31 -12.75
C THR A 103 3.35 -0.69 -14.14
N HIS A 104 4.67 -0.64 -14.32
CA HIS A 104 5.36 -1.21 -15.48
C HIS A 104 5.81 -2.66 -15.21
N ASP A 105 5.67 -3.15 -14.01
CA ASP A 105 6.14 -4.47 -13.62
C ASP A 105 5.05 -5.53 -13.82
N THR A 106 5.13 -6.26 -14.94
CA THR A 106 4.17 -7.29 -15.29
C THR A 106 4.17 -8.49 -14.32
N ARG A 107 5.24 -8.69 -13.55
CA ARG A 107 5.32 -9.77 -12.57
C ARG A 107 4.33 -9.60 -11.42
N LEU A 108 3.89 -8.37 -11.17
CA LEU A 108 2.98 -8.06 -10.06
C LEU A 108 1.52 -8.33 -10.39
N THR A 109 1.19 -8.62 -11.64
CA THR A 109 -0.19 -8.81 -12.09
C THR A 109 -0.86 -10.06 -11.53
N ASP A 110 -0.08 -11.03 -11.04
CA ASP A 110 -0.61 -12.27 -10.45
C ASP A 110 -1.52 -12.03 -9.23
N TYR A 111 -1.33 -10.90 -8.54
CA TYR A 111 -2.13 -10.53 -7.38
C TYR A 111 -3.37 -9.72 -7.72
N CYS A 112 -3.55 -9.36 -8.99
CA CYS A 112 -4.63 -8.51 -9.45
C CYS A 112 -5.83 -9.34 -9.91
N ASP A 113 -7.04 -8.85 -9.64
CA ASP A 113 -8.27 -9.48 -10.14
C ASP A 113 -8.49 -9.17 -11.61
N ARG A 114 -8.14 -7.96 -12.05
CA ARG A 114 -8.24 -7.52 -13.43
C ARG A 114 -6.96 -6.81 -13.85
N VAL A 115 -6.54 -7.04 -15.08
CA VAL A 115 -5.36 -6.40 -15.65
C VAL A 115 -5.78 -5.64 -16.92
N LEU A 116 -5.45 -4.36 -16.96
CA LEU A 116 -5.69 -3.47 -18.08
C LEU A 116 -4.35 -3.01 -18.65
N VAL A 117 -4.23 -2.96 -19.95
CA VAL A 117 -3.01 -2.52 -20.64
C VAL A 117 -3.30 -1.23 -21.39
N MET A 118 -2.45 -0.24 -21.18
CA MET A 118 -2.49 1.03 -21.90
C MET A 118 -1.54 0.96 -23.09
N GLU A 119 -2.05 1.06 -24.30
CA GLU A 119 -1.29 1.11 -25.54
C GLU A 119 -1.80 2.23 -26.43
N ASP A 120 -0.92 3.12 -26.89
CA ASP A 120 -1.24 4.23 -27.80
C ASP A 120 -2.47 5.05 -27.35
N GLY A 121 -2.60 5.29 -26.06
CA GLY A 121 -3.69 6.05 -25.48
C GLY A 121 -5.01 5.27 -25.37
N VAL A 122 -4.99 3.97 -25.63
CA VAL A 122 -6.17 3.10 -25.52
C VAL A 122 -5.99 2.11 -24.39
N LEU A 123 -7.00 2.02 -23.52
CA LEU A 123 -7.03 1.07 -22.41
C LEU A 123 -7.76 -0.20 -22.85
N LYS A 124 -7.10 -1.36 -22.74
CA LYS A 124 -7.65 -2.66 -23.10
C LYS A 124 -7.55 -3.62 -21.92
N GLU A 125 -8.61 -4.39 -21.69
CA GLU A 125 -8.58 -5.45 -20.70
C GLU A 125 -7.85 -6.67 -21.25
N LYS A 126 -6.89 -7.18 -20.47
CA LYS A 126 -6.14 -8.40 -20.80
C LYS A 126 -6.79 -9.58 -20.10
N GLU A 127 -6.93 -10.71 -20.82
CA GLU A 127 -7.29 -11.98 -20.17
C GLU A 127 -6.25 -12.32 -19.09
N HIS A 128 -6.75 -12.60 -17.90
CA HIS A 128 -5.89 -12.82 -16.75
C HIS A 128 -6.48 -13.93 -15.88
N THR A 129 -5.67 -14.96 -15.66
CA THR A 129 -5.99 -16.00 -14.69
C THR A 129 -5.22 -15.69 -13.40
N LYS A 130 -5.96 -15.36 -12.35
CA LYS A 130 -5.37 -15.09 -11.06
C LYS A 130 -4.78 -16.37 -10.48
N THR A 131 -3.49 -16.33 -10.18
CA THR A 131 -2.86 -17.41 -9.44
C THR A 131 -3.36 -17.32 -7.99
N GLN A 132 -3.96 -18.40 -7.49
CA GLN A 132 -4.35 -18.46 -6.09
C GLN A 132 -3.08 -18.58 -5.25
N HIS A 133 -2.77 -17.52 -4.55
CA HIS A 133 -1.75 -17.53 -3.51
C HIS A 133 -2.46 -17.70 -2.18
N ASP A 134 -2.39 -18.90 -1.66
CA ASP A 134 -2.88 -19.20 -0.33
C ASP A 134 -1.96 -18.60 0.75
#